data_784d8185c93ce9e5ff0c8a66540f4f8e
#
_entry.id   784d8185c93ce9e5ff0c8a66540f4f8e
#
_cell.length_a   1.000
_cell.length_b   1.000
_cell.length_c   1.000
_cell.angle_alpha   90.00
_cell.angle_beta   90.00
_cell.angle_gamma   90.00
#
_symmetry.space_group_name_H-M   'P 1'
#
loop_
_entity.id
_entity.type
_entity.pdbx_description
1 polymer ?
#
loop_
_entity_poly.entity_id
_entity_poly.type
_entity_poly.pdbx_seq_one_letter_code
_entity_poly.pdbx_strand_id
1 'polypeptide(L)'
;EEKMKEIAKKDLKMVRKEISRNEALEYFKKENQEYKVELIEDLPEDEIITLYEMGDNVFVDLCKGPHLLSTKAIKAIKLNSIAGAYWRGDSDRKMLQRIYGISFEKKKQLDEYIELQEEAKRRDHRRIGKEMNLFSFHEEAPGFPFFKENGMILRHELLNWWTDVLAENGYGEIQTPLIMNEELWHRSGHWDHYKENMYFTKIDGENYAVKPMNCPGSVLVYGEEPHSYRDLPIRLAEYGQVHRHELSGALHGLFRVRTFTQDDAHVYCLPSQVKDEVFKMIDLADLLYSTFGFKYKIELSTRPDDFMGKIEEWDFAEKALEDALKERGIDYQINPKDGAFYGPKIDFHLEDAAKRTWQCGTIQLDFQLPQNFDLTYIDENGEKKRPVMLHRALLGSVERFIGSVTEQFAGRFPLWINPKQVAIIPVSDKFADFADNLAEKIKKAGYRVDVDHRSEGVGYKIRQAQLMRTNYMLVVGENEENSGKLTVRNRDGEETKDVSFEEFIEKLNQERDSKALESVF
;
A
#
# COMPACT_ATOMS: atom_id res chain seq x y z
N GLU A 1 4.31 -21.48 -26.60
CA GLU A 1 3.05 -21.94 -25.99
C GLU A 1 2.48 -23.15 -26.70
N GLU A 2 2.37 -23.16 -28.04
CA GLU A 2 1.90 -24.30 -28.83
C GLU A 2 2.74 -25.55 -28.58
N LYS A 3 4.07 -25.41 -28.57
CA LYS A 3 4.98 -26.52 -28.29
C LYS A 3 4.81 -27.11 -26.89
N MET A 4 4.53 -26.27 -25.89
CA MET A 4 4.22 -26.74 -24.53
C MET A 4 2.92 -27.55 -24.51
N LYS A 5 1.88 -27.12 -25.24
CA LYS A 5 0.62 -27.86 -25.38
C LYS A 5 0.80 -29.21 -26.09
N GLU A 6 1.67 -29.28 -27.10
CA GLU A 6 2.03 -30.55 -27.76
C GLU A 6 2.74 -31.52 -26.80
N ILE A 7 3.70 -30.99 -26.00
CA ILE A 7 4.43 -31.81 -25.01
C ILE A 7 3.48 -32.30 -23.92
N ALA A 8 2.58 -31.44 -23.43
CA ALA A 8 1.57 -31.82 -22.44
C ALA A 8 0.70 -32.99 -22.92
N LYS A 9 0.31 -32.99 -24.22
CA LYS A 9 -0.48 -34.08 -24.84
C LYS A 9 0.26 -35.42 -24.95
N LYS A 10 1.60 -35.41 -24.93
CA LYS A 10 2.41 -36.65 -25.05
C LYS A 10 2.42 -37.49 -23.77
N ASP A 11 1.88 -36.99 -22.67
CA ASP A 11 1.81 -37.70 -21.38
C ASP A 11 3.16 -38.23 -20.89
N LEU A 12 4.21 -37.42 -21.02
CA LEU A 12 5.57 -37.77 -20.61
C LEU A 12 5.65 -37.90 -19.09
N LYS A 13 6.12 -39.03 -18.58
CA LYS A 13 6.33 -39.23 -17.14
C LYS A 13 7.47 -38.37 -16.63
N MET A 14 7.33 -37.91 -15.40
CA MET A 14 8.37 -37.17 -14.66
C MET A 14 8.95 -38.10 -13.60
N VAL A 15 10.24 -38.40 -13.72
CA VAL A 15 10.92 -39.35 -12.83
C VAL A 15 12.00 -38.60 -12.04
N ARG A 16 11.92 -38.66 -10.71
CA ARG A 16 12.96 -38.15 -9.81
C ARG A 16 14.08 -39.19 -9.69
N LYS A 17 15.32 -38.75 -9.89
CA LYS A 17 16.53 -39.57 -9.68
C LYS A 17 17.46 -38.86 -8.69
N GLU A 18 18.01 -39.61 -7.77
CA GLU A 18 19.12 -39.17 -6.94
C GLU A 18 20.43 -39.57 -7.62
N ILE A 19 21.39 -38.65 -7.61
CA ILE A 19 22.67 -38.84 -8.31
C ILE A 19 23.79 -38.31 -7.45
N SER A 20 24.98 -38.88 -7.56
CA SER A 20 26.15 -38.33 -6.86
C SER A 20 26.60 -37.01 -7.48
N ARG A 21 27.29 -36.16 -6.67
CA ARG A 21 27.80 -34.87 -7.13
C ARG A 21 28.72 -35.02 -8.37
N ASN A 22 29.59 -36.01 -8.35
CA ASN A 22 30.54 -36.24 -9.44
C ASN A 22 29.80 -36.61 -10.74
N GLU A 23 28.85 -37.55 -10.67
CA GLU A 23 28.04 -37.93 -11.82
C GLU A 23 27.21 -36.75 -12.35
N ALA A 24 26.65 -35.93 -11.47
CA ALA A 24 25.91 -34.72 -11.88
C ALA A 24 26.81 -33.70 -12.60
N LEU A 25 28.00 -33.45 -12.06
CA LEU A 25 28.98 -32.56 -12.68
C LEU A 25 29.44 -33.06 -14.04
N GLU A 26 29.74 -34.37 -14.16
CA GLU A 26 30.12 -34.99 -15.44
C GLU A 26 28.98 -34.88 -16.47
N TYR A 27 27.75 -35.16 -16.05
CA TYR A 27 26.57 -35.08 -16.93
C TYR A 27 26.38 -33.66 -17.47
N PHE A 28 26.33 -32.62 -16.62
CA PHE A 28 26.10 -31.24 -17.04
C PHE A 28 27.27 -30.61 -17.76
N LYS A 29 28.53 -31.02 -17.47
CA LYS A 29 29.70 -30.64 -18.27
C LYS A 29 29.62 -31.18 -19.69
N LYS A 30 29.22 -32.46 -19.84
CA LYS A 30 29.04 -33.09 -21.17
C LYS A 30 27.92 -32.40 -21.96
N GLU A 31 26.85 -31.99 -21.31
CA GLU A 31 25.74 -31.28 -21.94
C GLU A 31 25.99 -29.77 -22.13
N ASN A 32 27.20 -29.25 -21.84
CA ASN A 32 27.59 -27.83 -21.90
C ASN A 32 26.66 -26.90 -21.09
N GLN A 33 26.19 -27.36 -19.94
CA GLN A 33 25.29 -26.62 -19.05
C GLN A 33 26.08 -25.91 -17.95
N GLU A 34 26.88 -24.88 -18.32
CA GLU A 34 27.80 -24.18 -17.41
C GLU A 34 27.13 -23.65 -16.13
N TYR A 35 25.89 -23.12 -16.24
CA TYR A 35 25.16 -22.61 -15.09
C TYR A 35 24.72 -23.72 -14.12
N LYS A 36 24.42 -24.93 -14.62
CA LYS A 36 24.10 -26.08 -13.76
C LYS A 36 25.34 -26.59 -13.05
N VAL A 37 26.48 -26.57 -13.71
CA VAL A 37 27.77 -26.93 -13.10
C VAL A 37 28.06 -25.98 -11.94
N GLU A 38 27.99 -24.67 -12.17
CA GLU A 38 28.17 -23.65 -11.11
C GLU A 38 27.19 -23.84 -9.93
N LEU A 39 25.91 -24.11 -10.21
CA LEU A 39 24.92 -24.35 -9.17
C LEU A 39 25.28 -25.58 -8.31
N ILE A 40 25.76 -26.67 -8.94
CA ILE A 40 26.12 -27.90 -8.21
C ILE A 40 27.38 -27.68 -7.37
N GLU A 41 28.37 -26.94 -7.89
CA GLU A 41 29.63 -26.63 -7.18
C GLU A 41 29.37 -25.82 -5.90
N ASP A 42 28.35 -24.96 -5.91
CA ASP A 42 27.98 -24.10 -4.76
C ASP A 42 27.04 -24.76 -3.74
N LEU A 43 26.47 -25.92 -4.05
CA LEU A 43 25.65 -26.64 -3.06
C LEU A 43 26.51 -27.14 -1.89
N PRO A 44 25.96 -27.20 -0.65
CA PRO A 44 26.64 -27.82 0.49
C PRO A 44 27.09 -29.27 0.17
N GLU A 45 28.20 -29.71 0.76
CA GLU A 45 28.77 -31.05 0.45
C GLU A 45 27.82 -32.20 0.77
N ASP A 46 26.98 -32.04 1.78
CA ASP A 46 25.98 -33.00 2.25
C ASP A 46 24.63 -32.90 1.54
N GLU A 47 24.43 -31.94 0.64
CA GLU A 47 23.16 -31.79 -0.07
C GLU A 47 22.97 -32.93 -1.09
N ILE A 48 21.78 -33.56 -1.04
CA ILE A 48 21.36 -34.60 -1.96
C ILE A 48 21.03 -33.97 -3.32
N ILE A 49 21.76 -34.35 -4.35
CA ILE A 49 21.53 -33.86 -5.70
C ILE A 49 20.47 -34.70 -6.40
N THR A 50 19.44 -34.03 -6.89
CA THR A 50 18.32 -34.67 -7.58
C THR A 50 18.13 -34.13 -8.98
N LEU A 51 17.84 -35.03 -9.91
CA LEU A 51 17.46 -34.74 -11.28
C LEU A 51 16.01 -35.12 -11.51
N TYR A 52 15.34 -34.37 -12.35
CA TYR A 52 14.05 -34.78 -12.92
C TYR A 52 14.20 -35.06 -14.38
N GLU A 53 13.85 -36.29 -14.75
CA GLU A 53 13.83 -36.76 -16.13
C GLU A 53 12.39 -36.75 -16.64
N MET A 54 12.18 -36.19 -17.82
CA MET A 54 10.91 -36.15 -18.51
C MET A 54 10.96 -37.07 -19.71
N GLY A 55 10.15 -38.16 -19.69
CA GLY A 55 9.93 -39.06 -20.81
C GLY A 55 11.19 -39.72 -21.34
N ASP A 56 11.70 -40.78 -20.73
CA ASP A 56 12.81 -41.63 -21.19
C ASP A 56 13.99 -40.82 -21.82
N ASN A 57 14.58 -39.90 -21.04
CA ASN A 57 15.66 -38.98 -21.43
C ASN A 57 15.31 -37.91 -22.50
N VAL A 58 14.04 -37.61 -22.72
CA VAL A 58 13.66 -36.51 -23.63
C VAL A 58 14.16 -35.17 -23.12
N PHE A 59 14.13 -34.97 -21.78
CA PHE A 59 14.67 -33.80 -21.10
C PHE A 59 15.05 -34.16 -19.66
N VAL A 60 16.21 -33.68 -19.22
CA VAL A 60 16.71 -33.89 -17.84
C VAL A 60 17.15 -32.54 -17.28
N ASP A 61 16.74 -32.24 -16.03
CA ASP A 61 17.13 -31.04 -15.37
C ASP A 61 17.48 -31.24 -13.89
N LEU A 62 18.37 -30.37 -13.38
CA LEU A 62 18.69 -30.26 -11.96
C LEU A 62 17.52 -29.60 -11.24
N CYS A 63 16.88 -30.32 -10.32
CA CYS A 63 15.74 -29.77 -9.58
C CYS A 63 15.49 -30.53 -8.27
N LYS A 64 15.19 -29.80 -7.20
CA LYS A 64 14.82 -30.35 -5.89
C LYS A 64 13.41 -30.95 -5.89
N GLY A 65 12.52 -30.45 -6.76
CA GLY A 65 11.12 -30.85 -6.84
C GLY A 65 10.26 -30.25 -5.71
N PRO A 66 9.04 -30.76 -5.49
CA PRO A 66 8.39 -31.83 -6.24
C PRO A 66 7.91 -31.43 -7.63
N HIS A 67 7.67 -32.40 -8.50
CA HIS A 67 7.07 -32.22 -9.82
C HIS A 67 5.78 -33.01 -9.98
N LEU A 68 5.00 -32.68 -11.02
CA LEU A 68 3.84 -33.48 -11.45
C LEU A 68 4.30 -34.88 -11.90
N LEU A 69 3.44 -35.89 -11.78
CA LEU A 69 3.75 -37.25 -12.19
C LEU A 69 3.91 -37.40 -13.72
N SER A 70 3.21 -36.56 -14.46
CA SER A 70 3.32 -36.52 -15.92
C SER A 70 2.89 -35.16 -16.48
N THR A 71 3.30 -34.90 -17.73
CA THR A 71 2.93 -33.67 -18.45
C THR A 71 1.44 -33.56 -18.75
N LYS A 72 0.68 -34.65 -18.74
CA LYS A 72 -0.77 -34.71 -18.99
C LYS A 72 -1.60 -33.95 -17.96
N ALA A 73 -1.06 -33.77 -16.74
CA ALA A 73 -1.72 -32.97 -15.70
C ALA A 73 -1.82 -31.49 -16.08
N ILE A 74 -0.97 -31.01 -16.98
CA ILE A 74 -0.93 -29.61 -17.45
C ILE A 74 -1.97 -29.42 -18.55
N LYS A 75 -3.14 -28.82 -18.22
CA LYS A 75 -4.27 -28.70 -19.17
C LYS A 75 -4.42 -27.28 -19.73
N ALA A 76 -4.12 -26.27 -18.92
CA ALA A 76 -4.27 -24.87 -19.29
C ALA A 76 -2.98 -24.11 -19.02
N ILE A 77 -2.34 -23.59 -20.07
CA ILE A 77 -1.06 -22.87 -20.00
C ILE A 77 -1.18 -21.52 -20.71
N LYS A 78 -0.57 -20.49 -20.13
CA LYS A 78 -0.36 -19.20 -20.76
C LYS A 78 1.04 -18.70 -20.48
N LEU A 79 1.76 -18.26 -21.52
CA LEU A 79 2.98 -17.48 -21.37
C LEU A 79 2.62 -15.99 -21.28
N ASN A 80 3.12 -15.32 -20.24
CA ASN A 80 2.72 -13.94 -19.91
C ASN A 80 3.70 -12.91 -20.46
N SER A 81 5.01 -13.11 -20.23
CA SER A 81 6.03 -12.14 -20.59
C SER A 81 7.42 -12.75 -20.69
N ILE A 82 8.34 -11.97 -21.27
CA ILE A 82 9.77 -12.24 -21.31
C ILE A 82 10.46 -11.03 -20.71
N ALA A 83 11.43 -11.23 -19.83
CA ALA A 83 12.25 -10.17 -19.25
C ALA A 83 13.73 -10.56 -19.23
N GLY A 84 14.63 -9.58 -19.27
CA GLY A 84 16.03 -9.76 -18.94
C GLY A 84 16.20 -10.08 -17.45
N ALA A 85 17.12 -10.98 -17.12
CA ALA A 85 17.49 -11.28 -15.75
C ALA A 85 18.98 -11.60 -15.69
N TYR A 86 19.71 -10.83 -14.88
CA TYR A 86 21.13 -11.15 -14.66
C TYR A 86 21.27 -12.45 -13.88
N TRP A 87 22.27 -13.25 -14.26
CA TRP A 87 22.57 -14.50 -13.56
C TRP A 87 22.83 -14.22 -12.07
N ARG A 88 22.09 -14.88 -11.20
CA ARG A 88 22.09 -14.68 -9.73
C ARG A 88 21.76 -13.25 -9.25
N GLY A 89 21.15 -12.44 -10.09
CA GLY A 89 20.78 -11.06 -9.75
C GLY A 89 21.97 -10.09 -9.78
N ASP A 90 23.14 -10.52 -10.20
CA ASP A 90 24.37 -9.73 -10.27
C ASP A 90 24.45 -9.03 -11.65
N SER A 91 24.43 -7.69 -11.64
CA SER A 91 24.47 -6.88 -12.86
C SER A 91 25.77 -7.00 -13.66
N ASP A 92 26.85 -7.45 -13.03
CA ASP A 92 28.15 -7.65 -13.67
C ASP A 92 28.24 -9.00 -14.40
N ARG A 93 27.23 -9.87 -14.20
CA ARG A 93 27.13 -11.18 -14.83
C ARG A 93 26.26 -11.15 -16.07
N LYS A 94 26.26 -12.26 -16.81
CA LYS A 94 25.52 -12.40 -18.08
C LYS A 94 24.02 -12.20 -17.90
N MET A 95 23.42 -11.37 -18.74
CA MET A 95 21.99 -11.21 -18.82
C MET A 95 21.37 -12.38 -19.56
N LEU A 96 20.43 -13.07 -18.91
CA LEU A 96 19.64 -14.16 -19.45
C LEU A 96 18.22 -13.68 -19.76
N GLN A 97 17.47 -14.49 -20.54
CA GLN A 97 16.05 -14.28 -20.77
C GLN A 97 15.23 -15.13 -19.79
N ARG A 98 14.36 -14.48 -19.01
CA ARG A 98 13.41 -15.16 -18.14
C ARG A 98 12.02 -15.13 -18.76
N ILE A 99 11.45 -16.31 -18.98
CA ILE A 99 10.10 -16.46 -19.53
C ILE A 99 9.16 -16.74 -18.37
N TYR A 100 8.12 -15.91 -18.25
CA TYR A 100 7.07 -16.07 -17.25
C TYR A 100 5.84 -16.72 -17.87
N GLY A 101 5.28 -17.70 -17.17
CA GLY A 101 4.06 -18.37 -17.57
C GLY A 101 3.30 -18.89 -16.36
N ILE A 102 2.06 -19.22 -16.59
CA ILE A 102 1.15 -19.80 -15.59
C ILE A 102 0.46 -21.03 -16.14
N SER A 103 0.06 -21.94 -15.26
CA SER A 103 -0.76 -23.08 -15.61
C SER A 103 -1.82 -23.35 -14.55
N PHE A 104 -2.97 -23.89 -15.00
CA PHE A 104 -4.07 -24.30 -14.14
C PHE A 104 -4.59 -25.68 -14.56
N GLU A 105 -5.28 -26.36 -13.65
CA GLU A 105 -5.92 -27.66 -13.97
C GLU A 105 -7.04 -27.52 -14.99
N LYS A 106 -7.77 -26.40 -15.00
CA LYS A 106 -8.91 -26.15 -15.85
C LYS A 106 -8.75 -24.85 -16.63
N LYS A 107 -9.18 -24.85 -17.89
CA LYS A 107 -9.17 -23.67 -18.75
C LYS A 107 -9.96 -22.50 -18.11
N LYS A 108 -11.11 -22.77 -17.48
CA LYS A 108 -11.93 -21.76 -16.80
C LYS A 108 -11.12 -20.98 -15.74
N GLN A 109 -10.33 -21.66 -14.93
CA GLN A 109 -9.47 -21.03 -13.91
C GLN A 109 -8.40 -20.12 -14.55
N LEU A 110 -7.83 -20.54 -15.68
CA LEU A 110 -6.89 -19.73 -16.43
C LEU A 110 -7.57 -18.47 -17.02
N ASP A 111 -8.76 -18.65 -17.61
CA ASP A 111 -9.52 -17.53 -18.19
C ASP A 111 -9.92 -16.51 -17.10
N GLU A 112 -10.40 -16.96 -15.95
CA GLU A 112 -10.69 -16.14 -14.77
C GLU A 112 -9.45 -15.38 -14.26
N TYR A 113 -8.30 -16.07 -14.20
CA TYR A 113 -7.04 -15.42 -13.81
C TYR A 113 -6.59 -14.37 -14.82
N ILE A 114 -6.71 -14.63 -16.13
CA ILE A 114 -6.37 -13.67 -17.17
C ILE A 114 -7.28 -12.44 -17.06
N GLU A 115 -8.57 -12.62 -16.87
CA GLU A 115 -9.52 -11.52 -16.67
C GLU A 115 -9.17 -10.66 -15.46
N LEU A 116 -8.84 -11.28 -14.33
CA LEU A 116 -8.36 -10.57 -13.13
C LEU A 116 -7.07 -9.76 -13.41
N GLN A 117 -6.12 -10.33 -14.16
CA GLN A 117 -4.89 -9.62 -14.51
C GLN A 117 -5.14 -8.43 -15.46
N GLU A 118 -6.07 -8.57 -16.39
CA GLU A 118 -6.45 -7.47 -17.28
C GLU A 118 -7.20 -6.38 -16.52
N GLU A 119 -8.08 -6.75 -15.59
CA GLU A 119 -8.75 -5.79 -14.71
C GLU A 119 -7.76 -5.07 -13.81
N ALA A 120 -6.77 -5.76 -13.24
CA ALA A 120 -5.70 -5.13 -12.47
C ALA A 120 -4.91 -4.10 -13.30
N LYS A 121 -4.62 -4.40 -14.57
CA LYS A 121 -3.97 -3.44 -15.48
C LYS A 121 -4.85 -2.23 -15.78
N ARG A 122 -6.15 -2.44 -15.92
CA ARG A 122 -7.12 -1.34 -16.12
C ARG A 122 -7.23 -0.44 -14.90
N ARG A 123 -7.05 -0.99 -13.70
CA ARG A 123 -7.11 -0.27 -12.42
C ARG A 123 -5.78 0.30 -11.95
N ASP A 124 -4.67 0.00 -12.63
CA ASP A 124 -3.33 0.42 -12.23
C ASP A 124 -3.28 1.93 -11.92
N HIS A 125 -2.94 2.25 -10.67
CA HIS A 125 -2.90 3.63 -10.18
C HIS A 125 -1.93 4.53 -10.95
N ARG A 126 -0.86 3.97 -11.56
CA ARG A 126 0.09 4.74 -12.38
C ARG A 126 -0.55 5.23 -13.66
N ARG A 127 -1.38 4.40 -14.29
CA ARG A 127 -2.15 4.75 -15.48
C ARG A 127 -3.25 5.77 -15.13
N ILE A 128 -4.07 5.45 -14.12
CA ILE A 128 -5.18 6.30 -13.68
C ILE A 128 -4.64 7.64 -13.18
N GLY A 129 -3.56 7.63 -12.40
CA GLY A 129 -2.91 8.83 -11.88
C GLY A 129 -2.45 9.78 -12.99
N LYS A 130 -1.93 9.22 -14.10
CA LYS A 130 -1.60 10.01 -15.31
C LYS A 130 -2.85 10.54 -16.00
N GLU A 131 -3.87 9.72 -16.23
CA GLU A 131 -5.13 10.10 -16.88
C GLU A 131 -5.86 11.19 -16.11
N MET A 132 -5.93 11.10 -14.78
CA MET A 132 -6.61 12.07 -13.91
C MET A 132 -5.70 13.22 -13.43
N ASN A 133 -4.46 13.25 -13.86
CA ASN A 133 -3.48 14.28 -13.46
C ASN A 133 -3.27 14.34 -11.93
N LEU A 134 -3.11 13.16 -11.27
CA LEU A 134 -2.93 13.08 -9.81
C LEU A 134 -1.47 13.26 -9.40
N PHE A 135 -0.55 12.59 -10.06
CA PHE A 135 0.89 12.62 -9.75
C PHE A 135 1.76 12.27 -10.97
N SER A 136 3.06 12.50 -10.83
CA SER A 136 4.09 12.12 -11.81
C SER A 136 5.38 11.70 -11.13
N PHE A 137 6.27 11.06 -11.89
CA PHE A 137 7.65 10.75 -11.51
C PHE A 137 8.59 11.34 -12.56
N HIS A 138 9.78 11.80 -12.13
CA HIS A 138 10.77 12.44 -12.97
C HIS A 138 12.15 11.80 -12.75
N GLU A 139 13.01 11.89 -13.77
CA GLU A 139 14.36 11.32 -13.73
C GLU A 139 15.27 12.03 -12.72
N GLU A 140 14.99 13.30 -12.43
CA GLU A 140 15.70 14.12 -11.46
C GLU A 140 15.51 13.66 -10.01
N ALA A 141 14.42 12.90 -9.74
CA ALA A 141 14.10 12.39 -8.43
C ALA A 141 13.48 10.97 -8.52
N PRO A 142 14.29 9.96 -8.86
CA PRO A 142 13.78 8.60 -9.08
C PRO A 142 13.23 7.98 -7.79
N GLY A 143 11.95 7.60 -7.84
CA GLY A 143 11.23 7.05 -6.68
C GLY A 143 10.60 8.09 -5.76
N PHE A 144 10.61 9.37 -6.14
CA PHE A 144 9.96 10.46 -5.43
C PHE A 144 8.71 10.91 -6.19
N PRO A 145 7.49 10.76 -5.66
CA PRO A 145 6.27 11.19 -6.33
C PRO A 145 6.11 12.71 -6.28
N PHE A 146 5.71 13.29 -7.42
CA PHE A 146 5.31 14.69 -7.54
C PHE A 146 3.79 14.74 -7.60
N PHE A 147 3.14 15.18 -6.54
CA PHE A 147 1.69 15.37 -6.54
C PHE A 147 1.30 16.61 -7.32
N LYS A 148 0.26 16.47 -8.16
CA LYS A 148 -0.33 17.54 -8.94
C LYS A 148 -1.59 18.06 -8.25
N GLU A 149 -2.21 19.10 -8.81
CA GLU A 149 -3.39 19.75 -8.21
C GLU A 149 -4.48 18.75 -7.81
N ASN A 150 -4.93 17.91 -8.73
CA ASN A 150 -5.97 16.90 -8.42
C ASN A 150 -5.52 15.88 -7.36
N GLY A 151 -4.25 15.49 -7.38
CA GLY A 151 -3.70 14.60 -6.38
C GLY A 151 -3.61 15.25 -5.00
N MET A 152 -3.29 16.56 -4.95
CA MET A 152 -3.27 17.31 -3.69
C MET A 152 -4.67 17.49 -3.11
N ILE A 153 -5.70 17.71 -3.95
CA ILE A 153 -7.10 17.73 -3.49
C ILE A 153 -7.45 16.40 -2.83
N LEU A 154 -7.24 15.28 -3.53
CA LEU A 154 -7.49 13.94 -2.99
C LEU A 154 -6.77 13.71 -1.66
N ARG A 155 -5.48 14.10 -1.60
CA ARG A 155 -4.65 13.97 -0.40
C ARG A 155 -5.18 14.81 0.77
N HIS A 156 -5.55 16.06 0.53
CA HIS A 156 -6.06 16.96 1.57
C HIS A 156 -7.41 16.47 2.11
N GLU A 157 -8.35 16.08 1.26
CA GLU A 157 -9.65 15.57 1.71
C GLU A 157 -9.50 14.30 2.58
N LEU A 158 -8.61 13.39 2.17
CA LEU A 158 -8.30 12.19 2.94
C LEU A 158 -7.71 12.54 4.31
N LEU A 159 -6.68 13.39 4.35
CA LEU A 159 -5.97 13.71 5.57
C LEU A 159 -6.80 14.58 6.52
N ASN A 160 -7.58 15.54 6.00
CA ASN A 160 -8.47 16.36 6.82
C ASN A 160 -9.48 15.49 7.55
N TRP A 161 -10.15 14.58 6.82
CA TRP A 161 -11.07 13.64 7.45
C TRP A 161 -10.38 12.77 8.51
N TRP A 162 -9.19 12.26 8.20
CA TRP A 162 -8.47 11.39 9.13
C TRP A 162 -7.97 12.13 10.36
N THR A 163 -7.57 13.39 10.20
CA THR A 163 -7.22 14.29 11.34
C THR A 163 -8.39 14.48 12.29
N ASP A 164 -9.58 14.74 11.75
CA ASP A 164 -10.80 14.90 12.58
C ASP A 164 -11.09 13.61 13.36
N VAL A 165 -11.03 12.45 12.72
CA VAL A 165 -11.20 11.14 13.37
C VAL A 165 -10.17 10.93 14.48
N LEU A 166 -8.91 11.26 14.25
CA LEU A 166 -7.86 11.13 15.26
C LEU A 166 -8.06 12.09 16.44
N ALA A 167 -8.44 13.33 16.17
CA ALA A 167 -8.73 14.32 17.22
C ALA A 167 -9.90 13.87 18.11
N GLU A 168 -10.97 13.35 17.53
CA GLU A 168 -12.11 12.77 18.26
C GLU A 168 -11.71 11.57 19.14
N ASN A 169 -10.63 10.86 18.77
CA ASN A 169 -10.07 9.72 19.52
C ASN A 169 -8.93 10.13 20.47
N GLY A 170 -8.74 11.44 20.70
CA GLY A 170 -7.82 11.97 21.68
C GLY A 170 -6.34 11.95 21.28
N TYR A 171 -6.05 11.97 19.98
CA TYR A 171 -4.69 12.16 19.48
C TYR A 171 -4.35 13.65 19.35
N GLY A 172 -3.20 14.04 19.92
CA GLY A 172 -2.60 15.35 19.69
C GLY A 172 -1.69 15.32 18.48
N GLU A 173 -1.77 16.31 17.61
CA GLU A 173 -0.90 16.40 16.42
C GLU A 173 0.43 17.07 16.79
N ILE A 174 1.53 16.47 16.34
CA ILE A 174 2.88 17.02 16.44
C ILE A 174 3.55 17.04 15.07
N GLN A 175 4.67 17.75 14.97
CA GLN A 175 5.55 17.71 13.80
C GLN A 175 7.00 17.70 14.22
N THR A 176 7.77 16.74 13.71
CA THR A 176 9.21 16.60 13.98
C THR A 176 10.06 16.98 12.78
N PRO A 177 11.31 17.46 12.97
CA PRO A 177 12.18 17.84 11.88
C PRO A 177 12.53 16.69 10.93
N LEU A 178 12.77 17.01 9.65
CA LEU A 178 13.20 16.02 8.65
C LEU A 178 14.66 15.60 8.84
N ILE A 179 15.51 16.50 9.25
CA ILE A 179 16.95 16.29 9.38
C ILE A 179 17.32 16.38 10.85
N MET A 180 17.94 15.34 11.36
CA MET A 180 18.40 15.24 12.75
C MET A 180 19.81 14.67 12.80
N ASN A 181 20.55 14.96 13.87
CA ASN A 181 21.94 14.58 14.01
C ASN A 181 22.15 13.05 14.16
N GLU A 182 23.35 12.61 13.89
CA GLU A 182 23.72 11.18 13.88
C GLU A 182 23.55 10.51 15.25
N GLU A 183 23.79 11.24 16.36
CA GLU A 183 23.72 10.70 17.72
C GLU A 183 22.31 10.18 18.06
N LEU A 184 21.25 10.86 17.57
CA LEU A 184 19.89 10.41 17.75
C LEU A 184 19.66 9.02 17.17
N TRP A 185 20.27 8.73 16.03
CA TRP A 185 20.12 7.46 15.31
C TRP A 185 20.91 6.33 15.97
N HIS A 186 22.05 6.63 16.58
CA HIS A 186 22.78 5.69 17.44
C HIS A 186 21.95 5.34 18.69
N ARG A 187 21.44 6.36 19.40
CA ARG A 187 20.64 6.16 20.60
C ARG A 187 19.38 5.35 20.36
N SER A 188 18.72 5.55 19.23
CA SER A 188 17.49 4.86 18.84
C SER A 188 17.72 3.45 18.24
N GLY A 189 18.97 3.05 17.97
CA GLY A 189 19.32 1.79 17.33
C GLY A 189 19.18 1.75 15.81
N HIS A 190 18.67 2.80 15.20
CA HIS A 190 18.49 2.84 13.73
C HIS A 190 19.82 2.78 12.98
N TRP A 191 20.90 3.31 13.56
CA TRP A 191 22.22 3.25 12.96
C TRP A 191 22.71 1.83 12.75
N ASP A 192 22.47 0.96 13.71
CA ASP A 192 22.97 -0.42 13.67
C ASP A 192 22.09 -1.35 12.83
N HIS A 193 20.77 -1.13 12.83
CA HIS A 193 19.79 -2.03 12.22
C HIS A 193 19.16 -1.48 10.92
N TYR A 194 19.36 -0.20 10.56
CA TYR A 194 18.64 0.42 9.45
C TYR A 194 19.48 1.35 8.56
N LYS A 195 20.78 1.47 8.82
CA LYS A 195 21.69 2.41 8.17
C LYS A 195 21.68 2.36 6.63
N GLU A 196 21.61 1.18 6.05
CA GLU A 196 21.62 0.99 4.60
C GLU A 196 20.44 1.65 3.88
N ASN A 197 19.34 1.88 4.61
CA ASN A 197 18.14 2.51 4.10
C ASN A 197 18.08 4.02 4.37
N MET A 198 19.13 4.62 4.95
CA MET A 198 19.12 6.03 5.36
C MET A 198 19.87 6.92 4.35
N TYR A 199 19.43 8.18 4.27
CA TYR A 199 20.15 9.24 3.56
C TYR A 199 20.92 10.08 4.56
N PHE A 200 22.19 10.32 4.27
CA PHE A 200 23.10 11.09 5.13
C PHE A 200 23.52 12.40 4.48
N THR A 201 23.77 13.39 5.32
CA THR A 201 24.36 14.66 4.90
C THR A 201 25.34 15.15 5.97
N LYS A 202 26.23 16.07 5.59
CA LYS A 202 27.20 16.67 6.48
C LYS A 202 27.03 18.18 6.47
N ILE A 203 26.84 18.79 7.65
CA ILE A 203 26.63 20.22 7.83
C ILE A 203 27.62 20.71 8.90
N ASP A 204 28.43 21.71 8.57
CA ASP A 204 29.45 22.30 9.47
C ASP A 204 30.41 21.29 10.12
N GLY A 205 30.68 20.19 9.41
CA GLY A 205 31.54 19.13 9.92
C GLY A 205 30.83 18.02 10.69
N GLU A 206 29.59 18.22 11.09
CA GLU A 206 28.75 17.28 11.82
C GLU A 206 27.92 16.41 10.87
N ASN A 207 27.67 15.17 11.25
CA ASN A 207 26.85 14.24 10.48
C ASN A 207 25.38 14.36 10.87
N TYR A 208 24.53 14.33 9.85
CA TYR A 208 23.07 14.34 9.96
C TYR A 208 22.46 13.26 9.07
N ALA A 209 21.26 12.82 9.41
CA ALA A 209 20.47 11.97 8.53
C ALA A 209 19.08 12.55 8.28
N VAL A 210 18.56 12.31 7.10
CA VAL A 210 17.14 12.51 6.80
C VAL A 210 16.36 11.37 7.47
N LYS A 211 15.35 11.69 8.26
CA LYS A 211 14.64 10.69 9.06
C LYS A 211 14.03 9.56 8.21
N PRO A 212 14.35 8.29 8.51
CA PRO A 212 13.71 7.13 7.89
C PRO A 212 12.43 6.71 8.64
N MET A 213 12.26 7.19 9.88
CA MET A 213 11.15 6.92 10.80
C MET A 213 10.90 8.14 11.69
N ASN A 214 9.69 8.26 12.25
CA ASN A 214 9.27 9.39 13.06
C ASN A 214 9.46 9.16 14.56
N CYS A 215 9.54 7.90 14.99
CA CYS A 215 9.56 7.51 16.39
C CYS A 215 10.63 8.20 17.25
N PRO A 216 11.90 8.38 16.83
CA PRO A 216 12.87 9.09 17.67
C PRO A 216 12.50 10.56 17.91
N GLY A 217 11.89 11.22 16.94
CA GLY A 217 11.40 12.60 17.12
C GLY A 217 10.26 12.68 18.13
N SER A 218 9.27 11.78 18.05
CA SER A 218 8.16 11.70 19.01
C SER A 218 8.65 11.43 20.44
N VAL A 219 9.65 10.57 20.59
CA VAL A 219 10.27 10.26 21.88
C VAL A 219 10.91 11.51 22.51
N LEU A 220 11.56 12.36 21.70
CA LEU A 220 12.11 13.62 22.21
C LEU A 220 11.00 14.54 22.72
N VAL A 221 9.88 14.67 21.97
CA VAL A 221 8.73 15.50 22.39
C VAL A 221 8.14 14.99 23.70
N TYR A 222 7.91 13.68 23.84
CA TYR A 222 7.44 13.12 25.12
C TYR A 222 8.41 13.40 26.27
N GLY A 223 9.71 13.33 26.01
CA GLY A 223 10.76 13.50 27.04
C GLY A 223 10.98 14.93 27.52
N GLU A 224 10.35 15.94 26.92
CA GLU A 224 10.53 17.35 27.28
C GLU A 224 9.92 17.70 28.64
N GLU A 225 8.86 17.00 29.05
CA GLU A 225 8.11 17.29 30.25
C GLU A 225 8.00 16.07 31.18
N PRO A 226 7.91 16.26 32.50
CA PRO A 226 7.62 15.17 33.42
C PRO A 226 6.14 14.77 33.35
N HIS A 227 5.88 13.47 33.31
CA HIS A 227 4.52 12.90 33.25
C HIS A 227 4.18 12.13 34.51
N SER A 228 2.90 12.11 34.85
CA SER A 228 2.30 11.29 35.91
C SER A 228 1.50 10.13 35.27
N TYR A 229 1.31 9.05 36.02
CA TYR A 229 0.42 7.96 35.59
C TYR A 229 -1.00 8.41 35.22
N ARG A 230 -1.44 9.57 35.74
CA ARG A 230 -2.76 10.16 35.43
C ARG A 230 -2.83 10.81 34.06
N ASP A 231 -1.69 11.19 33.50
CA ASP A 231 -1.58 11.83 32.18
C ASP A 231 -1.63 10.77 31.07
N LEU A 232 -1.32 9.49 31.41
CA LEU A 232 -1.29 8.40 30.47
C LEU A 232 -2.69 7.78 30.24
N PRO A 233 -3.01 7.41 28.99
CA PRO A 233 -2.15 7.35 27.82
C PRO A 233 -2.00 8.71 27.12
N ILE A 234 -0.78 9.06 26.68
CA ILE A 234 -0.49 10.20 25.82
C ILE A 234 -0.39 9.69 24.38
N ARG A 235 -1.18 10.28 23.47
CA ARG A 235 -1.25 9.88 22.06
C ARG A 235 -0.78 11.02 21.17
N LEU A 236 0.38 10.87 20.54
CA LEU A 236 1.00 11.86 19.66
C LEU A 236 0.93 11.36 18.22
N ALA A 237 0.23 12.07 17.34
CA ALA A 237 0.10 11.76 15.92
C ALA A 237 0.93 12.72 15.06
N GLU A 238 1.46 12.24 13.95
CA GLU A 238 2.24 13.03 13.00
C GLU A 238 2.01 12.53 11.57
N TYR A 239 1.69 13.46 10.65
CA TYR A 239 1.86 13.17 9.21
C TYR A 239 3.33 13.35 8.87
N GLY A 240 4.14 12.39 9.31
CA GLY A 240 5.58 12.47 9.24
C GLY A 240 6.11 12.06 7.86
N GLN A 241 6.75 13.00 7.15
CA GLN A 241 7.44 12.69 5.92
C GLN A 241 8.78 12.00 6.23
N VAL A 242 8.99 10.81 5.67
CA VAL A 242 10.18 9.99 5.87
C VAL A 242 10.82 9.65 4.53
N HIS A 243 12.12 9.30 4.56
CA HIS A 243 12.90 8.97 3.39
C HIS A 243 13.62 7.64 3.59
N ARG A 244 13.48 6.73 2.63
CA ARG A 244 14.15 5.42 2.66
C ARG A 244 14.81 5.13 1.33
N HIS A 245 16.06 4.71 1.36
CA HIS A 245 16.81 4.34 0.16
C HIS A 245 16.35 2.95 -0.34
N GLU A 246 15.20 2.93 -0.99
CA GLU A 246 14.70 1.72 -1.65
C GLU A 246 15.50 1.44 -2.93
N LEU A 247 15.80 0.17 -3.19
CA LEU A 247 16.49 -0.25 -4.42
C LEU A 247 15.65 0.08 -5.66
N SER A 248 16.31 0.54 -6.73
CA SER A 248 15.61 0.97 -7.96
C SER A 248 14.70 -0.10 -8.55
N GLY A 249 15.11 -1.38 -8.49
CA GLY A 249 14.30 -2.51 -8.97
C GLY A 249 13.06 -2.83 -8.14
N ALA A 250 12.95 -2.28 -6.93
CA ALA A 250 11.81 -2.48 -6.04
C ALA A 250 10.75 -1.38 -6.16
N LEU A 251 11.07 -0.24 -6.82
CA LEU A 251 10.15 0.89 -6.95
C LEU A 251 8.90 0.53 -7.77
N HIS A 252 7.73 0.94 -7.28
CA HIS A 252 6.46 0.59 -7.92
C HIS A 252 5.39 1.66 -7.73
N GLY A 253 5.38 2.68 -8.58
CA GLY A 253 4.41 3.79 -8.49
C GLY A 253 4.34 4.37 -7.07
N LEU A 254 3.13 4.58 -6.54
CA LEU A 254 2.91 5.04 -5.17
C LEU A 254 3.05 3.93 -4.11
N PHE A 255 3.08 2.64 -4.51
CA PHE A 255 3.16 1.52 -3.56
C PHE A 255 4.54 1.34 -2.95
N ARG A 256 5.60 1.70 -3.68
CA ARG A 256 6.97 1.68 -3.16
C ARG A 256 7.77 2.86 -3.70
N VAL A 257 8.03 3.80 -2.84
CA VAL A 257 8.64 5.10 -3.11
C VAL A 257 9.82 5.36 -2.15
N ARG A 258 10.63 6.35 -2.43
CA ARG A 258 11.78 6.74 -1.60
C ARG A 258 11.46 7.87 -0.62
N THR A 259 10.39 8.60 -0.83
CA THR A 259 9.80 9.51 0.16
C THR A 259 8.33 9.25 0.28
N PHE A 260 7.84 9.22 1.49
CA PHE A 260 6.42 9.03 1.78
C PHE A 260 6.04 9.66 3.11
N THR A 261 4.74 9.93 3.26
CA THR A 261 4.17 10.47 4.48
C THR A 261 3.48 9.34 5.24
N GLN A 262 3.87 9.09 6.49
CA GLN A 262 3.15 8.17 7.37
C GLN A 262 2.10 8.93 8.17
N ASP A 263 0.93 8.30 8.37
CA ASP A 263 -0.02 8.68 9.41
C ASP A 263 0.42 8.10 10.74
N ASP A 264 1.61 8.45 11.15
CA ASP A 264 2.29 7.86 12.29
C ASP A 264 1.70 8.35 13.61
N ALA A 265 1.61 7.49 14.59
CA ALA A 265 1.29 7.90 15.95
C ALA A 265 2.01 7.03 16.96
N HIS A 266 2.37 7.65 18.06
CA HIS A 266 3.05 7.03 19.19
C HIS A 266 2.22 7.23 20.45
N VAL A 267 1.86 6.10 21.07
CA VAL A 267 1.05 6.11 22.30
C VAL A 267 1.91 5.63 23.44
N TYR A 268 2.09 6.51 24.41
CA TYR A 268 2.81 6.23 25.65
C TYR A 268 1.78 5.87 26.72
N CYS A 269 1.84 4.66 27.25
CA CYS A 269 0.82 4.16 28.16
C CYS A 269 1.37 3.32 29.30
N LEU A 270 0.54 3.04 30.29
CA LEU A 270 0.83 2.08 31.34
C LEU A 270 0.79 0.65 30.77
N PRO A 271 1.55 -0.30 31.34
CA PRO A 271 1.43 -1.72 30.94
C PRO A 271 -0.02 -2.24 31.02
N SER A 272 -0.81 -1.78 31.99
CA SER A 272 -2.23 -2.14 32.14
C SER A 272 -3.15 -1.57 31.07
N GLN A 273 -2.73 -0.53 30.34
CA GLN A 273 -3.52 0.14 29.30
C GLN A 273 -3.24 -0.41 27.89
N VAL A 274 -2.17 -1.21 27.72
CA VAL A 274 -1.73 -1.69 26.40
C VAL A 274 -2.87 -2.36 25.63
N LYS A 275 -3.59 -3.27 26.27
CA LYS A 275 -4.70 -4.01 25.63
C LYS A 275 -5.79 -3.07 25.13
N ASP A 276 -6.23 -2.13 25.96
CA ASP A 276 -7.31 -1.20 25.61
C ASP A 276 -6.89 -0.25 24.48
N GLU A 277 -5.62 0.17 24.46
CA GLU A 277 -5.09 1.01 23.37
C GLU A 277 -4.96 0.22 22.07
N VAL A 278 -4.52 -1.04 22.11
CA VAL A 278 -4.51 -1.92 20.91
C VAL A 278 -5.94 -2.10 20.38
N PHE A 279 -6.94 -2.28 21.24
CA PHE A 279 -8.34 -2.39 20.82
C PHE A 279 -8.83 -1.15 20.10
N LYS A 280 -8.54 0.05 20.62
CA LYS A 280 -8.91 1.33 19.97
C LYS A 280 -8.22 1.49 18.62
N MET A 281 -6.97 1.08 18.50
CA MET A 281 -6.24 1.13 17.24
C MET A 281 -6.82 0.17 16.18
N ILE A 282 -7.29 -1.01 16.60
CA ILE A 282 -7.99 -1.95 15.72
C ILE A 282 -9.35 -1.37 15.29
N ASP A 283 -10.10 -0.74 16.20
CA ASP A 283 -11.38 -0.08 15.87
C ASP A 283 -11.17 1.07 14.86
N LEU A 284 -10.09 1.85 15.01
CA LEU A 284 -9.71 2.88 14.05
C LEU A 284 -9.31 2.29 12.67
N ALA A 285 -8.61 1.15 12.66
CA ALA A 285 -8.29 0.46 11.42
C ALA A 285 -9.55 -0.03 10.71
N ASP A 286 -10.50 -0.61 11.44
CA ASP A 286 -11.78 -1.06 10.90
C ASP A 286 -12.61 0.10 10.33
N LEU A 287 -12.70 1.21 11.07
CA LEU A 287 -13.35 2.44 10.60
C LEU A 287 -12.71 2.95 9.30
N LEU A 288 -11.38 3.03 9.26
CA LEU A 288 -10.65 3.51 8.09
C LEU A 288 -10.94 2.63 6.87
N TYR A 289 -10.72 1.33 7.00
CA TYR A 289 -10.81 0.42 5.87
C TYR A 289 -12.25 0.20 5.39
N SER A 290 -13.21 0.12 6.30
CA SER A 290 -14.63 0.01 5.96
C SER A 290 -15.17 1.25 5.25
N THR A 291 -14.70 2.45 5.61
CA THR A 291 -15.07 3.71 4.92
C THR A 291 -14.74 3.68 3.42
N PHE A 292 -13.70 2.94 3.02
CA PHE A 292 -13.32 2.76 1.62
C PHE A 292 -13.76 1.41 1.04
N GLY A 293 -14.50 0.60 1.78
CA GLY A 293 -14.96 -0.72 1.35
C GLY A 293 -13.84 -1.74 1.15
N PHE A 294 -12.68 -1.56 1.81
CA PHE A 294 -11.60 -2.52 1.77
C PHE A 294 -11.90 -3.75 2.64
N LYS A 295 -11.57 -4.92 2.09
CA LYS A 295 -11.38 -6.14 2.87
C LYS A 295 -9.92 -6.23 3.30
N TYR A 296 -9.68 -6.71 4.51
CA TYR A 296 -8.32 -6.85 5.01
C TYR A 296 -8.13 -8.16 5.77
N LYS A 297 -6.88 -8.57 5.90
CA LYS A 297 -6.43 -9.70 6.73
C LYS A 297 -5.45 -9.17 7.76
N ILE A 298 -5.39 -9.87 8.89
CA ILE A 298 -4.49 -9.53 9.99
C ILE A 298 -3.40 -10.60 10.10
N GLU A 299 -2.15 -10.14 10.25
CA GLU A 299 -1.00 -10.97 10.58
C GLU A 299 -0.38 -10.50 11.89
N LEU A 300 0.02 -11.45 12.73
CA LEU A 300 0.86 -11.21 13.90
C LEU A 300 2.30 -11.57 13.53
N SER A 301 3.13 -10.55 13.36
CA SER A 301 4.53 -10.68 12.99
C SER A 301 5.40 -10.76 14.23
N THR A 302 6.14 -11.87 14.37
CA THR A 302 6.91 -12.19 15.56
C THR A 302 8.38 -11.80 15.42
N ARG A 303 9.17 -12.01 16.48
CA ARG A 303 10.57 -11.62 16.62
C ARG A 303 11.42 -12.01 15.40
N PRO A 304 12.15 -11.06 14.77
CA PRO A 304 13.10 -11.34 13.69
C PRO A 304 14.39 -11.98 14.22
N ASP A 305 15.28 -12.39 13.32
CA ASP A 305 16.60 -12.94 13.70
C ASP A 305 17.52 -11.84 14.25
N ASP A 306 17.43 -10.61 13.71
CA ASP A 306 18.13 -9.42 14.20
C ASP A 306 17.16 -8.52 14.98
N PHE A 307 17.30 -8.45 16.31
CA PHE A 307 16.40 -7.74 17.20
C PHE A 307 17.12 -7.11 18.39
N MET A 308 16.49 -6.08 18.97
CA MET A 308 16.93 -5.42 20.20
C MET A 308 16.23 -6.01 21.42
N GLY A 309 16.89 -5.90 22.59
CA GLY A 309 16.31 -6.27 23.87
C GLY A 309 16.46 -7.73 24.22
N LYS A 310 15.68 -8.18 25.21
CA LYS A 310 15.74 -9.53 25.77
C LYS A 310 14.60 -10.40 25.23
N ILE A 311 14.85 -11.70 25.14
CA ILE A 311 13.86 -12.68 24.66
C ILE A 311 12.58 -12.64 25.51
N GLU A 312 12.70 -12.49 26.83
CA GLU A 312 11.56 -12.45 27.75
C GLU A 312 10.65 -11.24 27.51
N GLU A 313 11.22 -10.10 27.12
CA GLU A 313 10.46 -8.88 26.76
C GLU A 313 9.67 -9.13 25.47
N TRP A 314 10.28 -9.80 24.48
CA TRP A 314 9.62 -10.18 23.24
C TRP A 314 8.49 -11.19 23.45
N ASP A 315 8.74 -12.24 24.22
CA ASP A 315 7.74 -13.26 24.54
C ASP A 315 6.51 -12.62 25.24
N PHE A 316 6.74 -11.64 26.13
CA PHE A 316 5.68 -10.88 26.76
C PHE A 316 4.92 -10.01 25.76
N ALA A 317 5.64 -9.29 24.88
CA ALA A 317 5.05 -8.40 23.90
C ALA A 317 4.23 -9.16 22.84
N GLU A 318 4.77 -10.26 22.31
CA GLU A 318 4.07 -11.13 21.36
C GLU A 318 2.79 -11.69 21.97
N LYS A 319 2.88 -12.18 23.22
CA LYS A 319 1.73 -12.68 23.95
C LYS A 319 0.67 -11.60 24.19
N ALA A 320 1.06 -10.38 24.52
CA ALA A 320 0.13 -9.29 24.77
C ALA A 320 -0.69 -8.94 23.51
N LEU A 321 -0.03 -8.89 22.34
CA LEU A 321 -0.71 -8.66 21.06
C LEU A 321 -1.59 -9.84 20.65
N GLU A 322 -1.10 -11.08 20.85
CA GLU A 322 -1.87 -12.28 20.54
C GLU A 322 -3.13 -12.40 21.42
N ASP A 323 -2.99 -12.17 22.73
CA ASP A 323 -4.11 -12.22 23.67
C ASP A 323 -5.18 -11.15 23.31
N ALA A 324 -4.76 -9.96 22.86
CA ALA A 324 -5.67 -8.92 22.40
C ALA A 324 -6.46 -9.37 21.16
N LEU A 325 -5.82 -9.98 20.17
CA LEU A 325 -6.50 -10.50 18.97
C LEU A 325 -7.49 -11.62 19.31
N LYS A 326 -7.08 -12.56 20.19
CA LYS A 326 -7.93 -13.68 20.64
C LYS A 326 -9.15 -13.20 21.41
N GLU A 327 -8.98 -12.25 22.32
CA GLU A 327 -10.09 -11.72 23.14
C GLU A 327 -11.14 -10.99 22.28
N ARG A 328 -10.71 -10.33 21.21
CA ARG A 328 -11.60 -9.71 20.21
C ARG A 328 -12.23 -10.71 19.25
N GLY A 329 -11.81 -11.98 19.27
CA GLY A 329 -12.27 -12.99 18.31
C GLY A 329 -11.87 -12.71 16.87
N ILE A 330 -10.74 -12.06 16.66
CA ILE A 330 -10.24 -11.68 15.35
C ILE A 330 -9.44 -12.84 14.75
N ASP A 331 -9.77 -13.22 13.51
CA ASP A 331 -8.97 -14.17 12.75
C ASP A 331 -7.66 -13.54 12.30
N TYR A 332 -6.55 -14.18 12.61
CA TYR A 332 -5.21 -13.73 12.24
C TYR A 332 -4.30 -14.90 11.83
N GLN A 333 -3.25 -14.59 11.12
CA GLN A 333 -2.18 -15.53 10.78
C GLN A 333 -0.89 -15.10 11.49
N ILE A 334 -0.07 -16.09 11.93
CA ILE A 334 1.25 -15.80 12.45
C ILE A 334 2.21 -15.68 11.27
N ASN A 335 2.94 -14.57 11.20
CA ASN A 335 4.02 -14.33 10.26
C ASN A 335 5.36 -14.38 11.02
N PRO A 336 6.06 -15.53 11.02
CA PRO A 336 7.26 -15.69 11.81
C PRO A 336 8.41 -14.83 11.29
N LYS A 337 9.15 -14.19 12.21
CA LYS A 337 10.36 -13.42 11.92
C LYS A 337 10.18 -12.13 11.14
N ASP A 338 8.97 -11.61 11.02
CA ASP A 338 8.66 -10.37 10.29
C ASP A 338 8.39 -9.16 11.21
N GLY A 339 8.64 -9.28 12.52
CA GLY A 339 8.56 -8.18 13.47
C GLY A 339 9.55 -7.06 13.16
N ALA A 340 9.33 -5.86 13.72
CA ALA A 340 10.33 -4.80 13.68
C ALA A 340 11.52 -5.17 14.58
N PHE A 341 12.69 -4.56 14.37
CA PHE A 341 13.86 -4.87 15.20
C PHE A 341 13.67 -4.50 16.69
N TYR A 342 12.69 -3.66 17.01
CA TYR A 342 12.38 -3.18 18.36
C TYR A 342 11.10 -3.77 18.98
N GLY A 343 10.28 -4.50 18.22
CA GLY A 343 9.06 -5.10 18.75
C GLY A 343 8.19 -5.87 17.75
N PRO A 344 7.31 -6.76 18.26
CA PRO A 344 6.34 -7.47 17.44
C PRO A 344 5.26 -6.53 16.91
N LYS A 345 4.57 -6.95 15.86
CA LYS A 345 3.56 -6.11 15.21
C LYS A 345 2.32 -6.88 14.75
N ILE A 346 1.20 -6.18 14.76
CA ILE A 346 -0.03 -6.55 14.07
C ILE A 346 -0.02 -5.82 12.72
N ASP A 347 -0.04 -6.56 11.61
CA ASP A 347 -0.04 -6.02 10.27
C ASP A 347 -1.42 -6.19 9.61
N PHE A 348 -1.87 -5.14 8.94
CA PHE A 348 -3.12 -5.12 8.17
C PHE A 348 -2.81 -5.19 6.69
N HIS A 349 -3.27 -6.26 6.04
CA HIS A 349 -3.09 -6.50 4.62
C HIS A 349 -4.38 -6.24 3.87
N LEU A 350 -4.43 -5.17 3.09
CA LEU A 350 -5.58 -4.84 2.25
C LEU A 350 -5.61 -5.72 1.00
N GLU A 351 -6.78 -6.27 0.67
CA GLU A 351 -7.00 -7.01 -0.56
C GLU A 351 -7.44 -6.06 -1.67
N ASP A 352 -6.71 -6.01 -2.77
CA ASP A 352 -7.06 -5.23 -3.95
C ASP A 352 -8.09 -5.95 -4.85
N ALA A 353 -8.60 -5.25 -5.87
CA ALA A 353 -9.56 -5.80 -6.81
C ALA A 353 -9.04 -7.02 -7.62
N ALA A 354 -7.73 -7.21 -7.70
CA ALA A 354 -7.07 -8.37 -8.32
C ALA A 354 -6.75 -9.49 -7.32
N LYS A 355 -7.29 -9.42 -6.10
CA LYS A 355 -7.05 -10.38 -5.01
C LYS A 355 -5.59 -10.44 -4.53
N ARG A 356 -4.79 -9.42 -4.81
CA ARG A 356 -3.45 -9.27 -4.24
C ARG A 356 -3.57 -8.59 -2.89
N THR A 357 -2.69 -8.93 -1.95
CA THR A 357 -2.65 -8.31 -0.63
C THR A 357 -1.47 -7.35 -0.52
N TRP A 358 -1.72 -6.19 0.07
CA TRP A 358 -0.72 -5.15 0.32
C TRP A 358 -0.72 -4.80 1.80
N GLN A 359 0.42 -4.97 2.46
CA GLN A 359 0.59 -4.46 3.82
C GLN A 359 0.39 -2.94 3.80
N CYS A 360 -0.57 -2.48 4.56
CA CYS A 360 -0.93 -1.07 4.67
C CYS A 360 -0.70 -0.57 6.10
N GLY A 361 -1.53 -0.99 7.04
CA GLY A 361 -1.44 -0.56 8.42
C GLY A 361 -0.61 -1.49 9.29
N THR A 362 -0.12 -0.95 10.41
CA THR A 362 0.62 -1.68 11.43
C THR A 362 0.39 -1.09 12.82
N ILE A 363 0.37 -1.96 13.82
CA ILE A 363 0.41 -1.62 15.26
C ILE A 363 1.61 -2.39 15.83
N GLN A 364 2.52 -1.69 16.52
CA GLN A 364 3.76 -2.28 17.04
C GLN A 364 3.89 -1.97 18.52
N LEU A 365 4.31 -2.96 19.29
CA LEU A 365 4.56 -2.81 20.73
C LEU A 365 6.06 -2.73 20.98
N ASP A 366 6.49 -1.63 21.61
CA ASP A 366 7.90 -1.28 21.79
C ASP A 366 8.23 -1.02 23.27
N PHE A 367 9.18 -1.78 23.77
CA PHE A 367 9.79 -1.58 25.09
C PHE A 367 11.20 -0.98 25.01
N GLN A 368 11.80 -0.93 23.82
CA GLN A 368 13.20 -0.61 23.62
C GLN A 368 13.46 0.89 23.57
N LEU A 369 12.71 1.62 22.73
CA LEU A 369 12.87 3.08 22.64
C LEU A 369 12.63 3.78 23.98
N PRO A 370 11.59 3.46 24.77
CA PRO A 370 11.47 4.02 26.12
C PRO A 370 12.68 3.78 27.02
N GLN A 371 13.34 2.61 26.89
CA GLN A 371 14.57 2.30 27.66
C GLN A 371 15.76 3.11 27.15
N ASN A 372 16.01 3.13 25.85
CA ASN A 372 17.15 3.81 25.24
C ASN A 372 17.13 5.33 25.48
N PHE A 373 15.93 5.91 25.57
CA PHE A 373 15.73 7.34 25.82
C PHE A 373 15.45 7.67 27.28
N ASP A 374 15.51 6.69 28.17
CA ASP A 374 15.23 6.85 29.61
C ASP A 374 13.92 7.58 29.91
N LEU A 375 12.87 7.27 29.13
CA LEU A 375 11.54 7.86 29.33
C LEU A 375 10.94 7.36 30.63
N THR A 376 10.31 8.25 31.38
CA THR A 376 9.70 7.92 32.67
C THR A 376 8.36 8.61 32.88
N TYR A 377 7.52 8.03 33.73
CA TYR A 377 6.40 8.66 34.39
C TYR A 377 6.46 8.42 35.88
N ILE A 378 5.78 9.24 36.68
CA ILE A 378 5.65 9.07 38.12
C ILE A 378 4.39 8.24 38.41
N ASP A 379 4.55 7.11 39.09
CA ASP A 379 3.45 6.25 39.48
C ASP A 379 2.67 6.78 40.71
N GLU A 380 1.65 6.04 41.15
CA GLU A 380 0.82 6.39 42.30
C GLU A 380 1.57 6.47 43.64
N ASN A 381 2.72 5.80 43.72
CA ASN A 381 3.58 5.77 44.90
C ASN A 381 4.67 6.83 44.86
N GLY A 382 4.73 7.66 43.80
CA GLY A 382 5.76 8.66 43.58
C GLY A 382 7.07 8.10 43.03
N GLU A 383 7.07 6.85 42.54
CA GLU A 383 8.23 6.20 41.93
C GLU A 383 8.30 6.44 40.43
N LYS A 384 9.51 6.58 39.90
CA LYS A 384 9.73 6.63 38.45
C LYS A 384 9.54 5.24 37.84
N LYS A 385 8.66 5.14 36.87
CA LYS A 385 8.40 3.95 36.07
C LYS A 385 8.57 4.26 34.58
N ARG A 386 8.78 3.22 33.78
CA ARG A 386 8.95 3.31 32.33
C ARG A 386 7.62 3.07 31.62
N PRO A 387 7.19 3.95 30.70
CA PRO A 387 5.99 3.71 29.90
C PRO A 387 6.25 2.61 28.88
N VAL A 388 5.18 1.98 28.42
CA VAL A 388 5.16 1.19 27.19
C VAL A 388 4.84 2.11 26.03
N MET A 389 5.44 1.88 24.87
CA MET A 389 5.20 2.63 23.66
C MET A 389 4.53 1.76 22.62
N LEU A 390 3.44 2.26 22.04
CA LEU A 390 2.78 1.67 20.90
C LEU A 390 2.98 2.58 19.69
N HIS A 391 3.41 2.00 18.58
CA HIS A 391 3.49 2.68 17.29
C HIS A 391 2.27 2.29 16.46
N ARG A 392 1.71 3.22 15.73
CA ARG A 392 0.56 2.99 14.87
C ARG A 392 0.68 3.79 13.58
N ALA A 393 0.54 3.12 12.44
CA ALA A 393 0.33 3.73 11.14
C ALA A 393 -0.76 2.94 10.41
N LEU A 394 -1.96 3.49 10.20
CA LEU A 394 -3.08 2.75 9.63
C LEU A 394 -3.26 3.01 8.13
N LEU A 395 -3.04 4.24 7.65
CA LEU A 395 -2.83 4.49 6.22
C LEU A 395 -1.52 3.82 5.75
N GLY A 396 -0.62 3.57 6.69
CA GLY A 396 0.73 3.11 6.46
C GLY A 396 1.56 4.21 5.82
N SER A 397 1.50 4.35 4.49
CA SER A 397 1.95 5.52 3.76
C SER A 397 0.75 6.14 3.03
N VAL A 398 0.58 7.44 3.14
CA VAL A 398 -0.47 8.21 2.45
C VAL A 398 -0.40 7.95 0.95
N GLU A 399 0.80 7.89 0.38
CA GLU A 399 1.04 7.59 -1.03
C GLU A 399 0.53 6.21 -1.41
N ARG A 400 0.88 5.17 -0.63
CA ARG A 400 0.41 3.79 -0.86
C ARG A 400 -1.10 3.70 -0.71
N PHE A 401 -1.67 4.32 0.30
CA PHE A 401 -3.11 4.32 0.52
C PHE A 401 -3.86 5.01 -0.63
N ILE A 402 -3.39 6.17 -1.12
CA ILE A 402 -3.94 6.84 -2.31
C ILE A 402 -3.83 5.92 -3.54
N GLY A 403 -2.71 5.22 -3.72
CA GLY A 403 -2.57 4.22 -4.76
C GLY A 403 -3.63 3.11 -4.65
N SER A 404 -3.82 2.56 -3.44
CA SER A 404 -4.81 1.51 -3.16
C SER A 404 -6.24 1.99 -3.40
N VAL A 405 -6.60 3.18 -2.92
CA VAL A 405 -7.91 3.82 -3.15
C VAL A 405 -8.14 4.07 -4.65
N THR A 406 -7.09 4.50 -5.39
CA THR A 406 -7.16 4.72 -6.84
C THR A 406 -7.48 3.41 -7.57
N GLU A 407 -6.85 2.30 -7.20
CA GLU A 407 -7.10 0.98 -7.79
C GLU A 407 -8.44 0.41 -7.35
N GLN A 408 -8.82 0.56 -6.08
CA GLN A 408 -10.10 0.10 -5.52
C GLN A 408 -11.29 0.67 -6.31
N PHE A 409 -11.27 1.97 -6.53
CA PHE A 409 -12.33 2.67 -7.26
C PHE A 409 -12.09 2.79 -8.77
N ALA A 410 -10.99 2.27 -9.31
CA ALA A 410 -10.59 2.51 -10.70
C ALA A 410 -10.56 4.02 -11.06
N GLY A 411 -10.21 4.87 -10.10
CA GLY A 411 -10.25 6.33 -10.17
C GLY A 411 -11.65 6.95 -10.06
N ARG A 412 -12.71 6.15 -9.92
CA ARG A 412 -14.10 6.62 -9.73
C ARG A 412 -14.35 6.89 -8.24
N PHE A 413 -13.60 7.85 -7.70
CA PHE A 413 -13.61 8.16 -6.28
C PHE A 413 -15.02 8.52 -5.76
N PRO A 414 -15.33 8.19 -4.49
CA PRO A 414 -16.50 8.75 -3.79
C PRO A 414 -16.52 10.28 -3.86
N LEU A 415 -17.71 10.86 -3.86
CA LEU A 415 -17.91 12.30 -4.06
C LEU A 415 -17.03 13.16 -3.13
N TRP A 416 -16.96 12.79 -1.85
CA TRP A 416 -16.29 13.62 -0.84
C TRP A 416 -14.77 13.79 -1.08
N ILE A 417 -14.09 12.79 -1.66
CA ILE A 417 -12.65 12.86 -1.97
C ILE A 417 -12.35 13.15 -3.45
N ASN A 418 -13.35 13.08 -4.35
CA ASN A 418 -13.07 13.22 -5.78
C ASN A 418 -12.64 14.65 -6.13
N PRO A 419 -11.48 14.86 -6.78
CA PRO A 419 -11.11 16.17 -7.28
C PRO A 419 -12.10 16.76 -8.29
N LYS A 420 -12.82 15.92 -9.03
CA LYS A 420 -13.79 16.30 -10.08
C LYS A 420 -15.20 15.88 -9.65
N GLN A 421 -15.87 16.75 -8.88
CA GLN A 421 -17.19 16.43 -8.33
C GLN A 421 -18.32 16.75 -9.33
N VAL A 422 -18.33 17.96 -9.90
CA VAL A 422 -19.39 18.42 -10.81
C VAL A 422 -18.77 19.04 -12.06
N ALA A 423 -19.29 18.69 -13.23
CA ALA A 423 -18.99 19.37 -14.49
C ALA A 423 -20.27 19.98 -15.06
N ILE A 424 -20.24 21.26 -15.39
CA ILE A 424 -21.34 21.94 -16.10
C ILE A 424 -20.97 22.03 -17.57
N ILE A 425 -21.89 21.60 -18.44
CA ILE A 425 -21.69 21.44 -19.86
C ILE A 425 -22.74 22.29 -20.60
N PRO A 426 -22.45 23.56 -20.94
CA PRO A 426 -23.34 24.35 -21.76
C PRO A 426 -23.43 23.77 -23.16
N VAL A 427 -24.67 23.65 -23.69
CA VAL A 427 -24.93 23.11 -25.04
C VAL A 427 -24.43 24.03 -26.16
N SER A 428 -24.30 25.33 -25.87
CA SER A 428 -23.67 26.33 -26.71
C SER A 428 -23.20 27.53 -25.89
N ASP A 429 -22.38 28.40 -26.47
CA ASP A 429 -21.84 29.61 -25.82
C ASP A 429 -22.96 30.57 -25.36
N LYS A 430 -24.17 30.50 -25.92
CA LYS A 430 -25.34 31.27 -25.49
C LYS A 430 -25.66 31.03 -24.00
N PHE A 431 -25.38 29.84 -23.47
CA PHE A 431 -25.70 29.45 -22.11
C PHE A 431 -24.47 29.51 -21.16
N ALA A 432 -23.37 30.14 -21.58
CA ALA A 432 -22.16 30.25 -20.80
C ALA A 432 -22.38 31.02 -19.48
N ASP A 433 -23.06 32.19 -19.56
CA ASP A 433 -23.35 33.00 -18.37
C ASP A 433 -24.25 32.27 -17.35
N PHE A 434 -25.22 31.49 -17.83
CA PHE A 434 -26.07 30.66 -16.97
C PHE A 434 -25.24 29.55 -16.30
N ALA A 435 -24.37 28.87 -17.06
CA ALA A 435 -23.49 27.84 -16.55
C ALA A 435 -22.52 28.39 -15.48
N ASP A 436 -21.94 29.57 -15.71
CA ASP A 436 -21.04 30.22 -14.73
C ASP A 436 -21.76 30.63 -13.44
N ASN A 437 -22.97 31.20 -13.57
CA ASN A 437 -23.79 31.53 -12.42
C ASN A 437 -24.19 30.29 -11.61
N LEU A 438 -24.49 29.18 -12.27
CA LEU A 438 -24.77 27.91 -11.62
C LEU A 438 -23.51 27.35 -10.90
N ALA A 439 -22.35 27.44 -11.56
CA ALA A 439 -21.09 27.04 -10.98
C ALA A 439 -20.78 27.80 -9.68
N GLU A 440 -20.96 29.12 -9.68
CA GLU A 440 -20.75 29.95 -8.49
C GLU A 440 -21.69 29.56 -7.33
N LYS A 441 -22.94 29.18 -7.62
CA LYS A 441 -23.87 28.68 -6.61
C LYS A 441 -23.39 27.34 -6.02
N ILE A 442 -22.93 26.42 -6.88
CA ILE A 442 -22.40 25.10 -6.46
C ILE A 442 -21.12 25.26 -5.63
N LYS A 443 -20.19 26.15 -6.06
CA LYS A 443 -18.99 26.49 -5.29
C LYS A 443 -19.31 27.03 -3.91
N LYS A 444 -20.29 27.96 -3.81
CA LYS A 444 -20.75 28.51 -2.53
C LYS A 444 -21.38 27.44 -1.62
N ALA A 445 -21.93 26.37 -2.18
CA ALA A 445 -22.41 25.21 -1.44
C ALA A 445 -21.29 24.25 -1.01
N GLY A 446 -20.01 24.56 -1.35
CA GLY A 446 -18.83 23.81 -0.90
C GLY A 446 -18.38 22.69 -1.83
N TYR A 447 -18.82 22.69 -3.10
CA TYR A 447 -18.45 21.66 -4.07
C TYR A 447 -17.48 22.16 -5.14
N ARG A 448 -16.60 21.27 -5.59
CA ARG A 448 -15.68 21.50 -6.71
C ARG A 448 -16.45 21.37 -8.03
N VAL A 449 -16.43 22.40 -8.84
CA VAL A 449 -17.16 22.44 -10.10
C VAL A 449 -16.32 23.06 -11.21
N ASP A 450 -16.32 22.41 -12.37
CA ASP A 450 -15.70 22.89 -13.59
C ASP A 450 -16.79 23.21 -14.62
N VAL A 451 -16.63 24.31 -15.37
CA VAL A 451 -17.49 24.65 -16.55
C VAL A 451 -16.71 24.36 -17.81
N ASP A 452 -17.29 23.61 -18.74
CA ASP A 452 -16.64 23.27 -20.01
C ASP A 452 -16.98 24.30 -21.11
N HIS A 453 -16.19 25.37 -21.18
CA HIS A 453 -16.31 26.44 -22.16
C HIS A 453 -15.71 26.11 -23.53
N ARG A 454 -15.20 24.91 -23.76
CA ARG A 454 -14.60 24.56 -25.05
C ARG A 454 -15.65 24.62 -26.15
N SER A 455 -15.26 25.11 -27.34
CA SER A 455 -16.12 25.15 -28.54
C SER A 455 -16.20 23.76 -29.18
N GLU A 456 -16.82 22.82 -28.46
CA GLU A 456 -16.91 21.40 -28.84
C GLU A 456 -18.34 20.89 -28.65
N GLY A 457 -18.70 19.81 -29.35
CA GLY A 457 -20.04 19.21 -29.23
C GLY A 457 -20.28 18.62 -27.81
N VAL A 458 -21.54 18.71 -27.36
CA VAL A 458 -21.96 18.22 -26.02
C VAL A 458 -21.52 16.80 -25.75
N GLY A 459 -21.67 15.88 -26.72
CA GLY A 459 -21.23 14.49 -26.56
C GLY A 459 -19.73 14.34 -26.33
N TYR A 460 -18.91 15.18 -26.93
CA TYR A 460 -17.46 15.21 -26.68
C TYR A 460 -17.17 15.72 -25.27
N LYS A 461 -17.80 16.81 -24.83
CA LYS A 461 -17.64 17.37 -23.48
C LYS A 461 -18.05 16.37 -22.41
N ILE A 462 -19.19 15.68 -22.57
CA ILE A 462 -19.63 14.59 -21.66
C ILE A 462 -18.57 13.49 -21.59
N ARG A 463 -18.06 13.03 -22.74
CA ARG A 463 -17.03 12.00 -22.78
C ARG A 463 -15.75 12.42 -22.05
N GLN A 464 -15.35 13.69 -22.18
CA GLN A 464 -14.18 14.20 -21.46
C GLN A 464 -14.40 14.22 -19.94
N ALA A 465 -15.57 14.65 -19.46
CA ALA A 465 -15.92 14.61 -18.05
C ALA A 465 -15.96 13.16 -17.52
N GLN A 466 -16.47 12.21 -18.30
CA GLN A 466 -16.44 10.77 -17.96
C GLN A 466 -15.02 10.21 -17.91
N LEU A 467 -14.13 10.62 -18.83
CA LEU A 467 -12.72 10.22 -18.79
C LEU A 467 -12.00 10.76 -17.54
N MET A 468 -12.39 11.95 -17.07
CA MET A 468 -11.91 12.52 -15.80
C MET A 468 -12.63 11.93 -14.59
N ARG A 469 -13.55 10.98 -14.77
CA ARG A 469 -14.32 10.29 -13.73
C ARG A 469 -15.09 11.25 -12.81
N THR A 470 -15.60 12.33 -13.41
CA THR A 470 -16.46 13.33 -12.72
C THR A 470 -17.71 12.64 -12.17
N ASN A 471 -18.08 12.93 -10.92
CA ASN A 471 -19.25 12.28 -10.29
C ASN A 471 -20.53 12.67 -11.01
N TYR A 472 -20.74 13.98 -11.25
CA TYR A 472 -21.98 14.50 -11.82
C TYR A 472 -21.71 15.47 -12.97
N MET A 473 -22.51 15.35 -14.02
CA MET A 473 -22.49 16.25 -15.17
C MET A 473 -23.85 16.92 -15.29
N LEU A 474 -23.86 18.24 -15.37
CA LEU A 474 -25.04 19.07 -15.58
C LEU A 474 -24.99 19.62 -17.02
N VAL A 475 -25.81 19.07 -17.88
CA VAL A 475 -25.96 19.61 -19.25
C VAL A 475 -26.97 20.73 -19.19
N VAL A 476 -26.57 21.95 -19.60
CA VAL A 476 -27.41 23.14 -19.49
C VAL A 476 -27.68 23.77 -20.85
N GLY A 477 -28.94 24.00 -21.10
CA GLY A 477 -29.46 24.60 -22.32
C GLY A 477 -30.67 25.48 -22.05
N GLU A 478 -31.48 25.74 -23.09
CA GLU A 478 -32.64 26.61 -23.00
C GLU A 478 -33.70 26.13 -22.02
N ASN A 479 -33.87 24.81 -21.89
CA ASN A 479 -34.82 24.23 -20.94
C ASN A 479 -34.42 24.50 -19.49
N GLU A 480 -33.15 24.25 -19.15
CA GLU A 480 -32.61 24.45 -17.82
C GLU A 480 -32.58 25.93 -17.43
N GLU A 481 -32.21 26.82 -18.39
CA GLU A 481 -32.22 28.28 -18.18
C GLU A 481 -33.63 28.80 -17.91
N ASN A 482 -34.62 28.36 -18.69
CA ASN A 482 -36.01 28.83 -18.56
C ASN A 482 -36.76 28.25 -17.37
N SER A 483 -36.54 26.97 -17.06
CA SER A 483 -37.25 26.28 -15.98
C SER A 483 -36.58 26.43 -14.62
N GLY A 484 -35.29 26.71 -14.59
CA GLY A 484 -34.46 26.62 -13.36
C GLY A 484 -34.28 25.20 -12.82
N LYS A 485 -34.69 24.17 -13.58
CA LYS A 485 -34.53 22.76 -13.24
C LYS A 485 -33.29 22.20 -13.94
N LEU A 486 -32.65 21.25 -13.29
CA LEU A 486 -31.41 20.65 -13.77
C LEU A 486 -31.67 19.26 -14.34
N THR A 487 -30.90 18.91 -15.37
CA THR A 487 -30.73 17.52 -15.81
C THR A 487 -29.39 17.04 -15.27
N VAL A 488 -29.45 16.14 -14.29
CA VAL A 488 -28.27 15.57 -13.60
C VAL A 488 -27.93 14.25 -14.26
N ARG A 489 -26.70 14.12 -14.75
CA ARG A 489 -26.17 12.87 -15.28
C ARG A 489 -25.07 12.37 -14.36
N ASN A 490 -25.21 11.16 -13.85
CA ASN A 490 -24.16 10.53 -13.04
C ASN A 490 -23.04 9.98 -13.93
N ARG A 491 -21.97 9.52 -13.30
CA ARG A 491 -20.80 8.96 -13.99
C ARG A 491 -21.07 7.63 -14.71
N ASP A 492 -22.17 6.94 -14.40
CA ASP A 492 -22.61 5.71 -15.07
C ASP A 492 -23.47 5.99 -16.31
N GLY A 493 -23.84 7.25 -16.49
CA GLY A 493 -24.59 7.73 -17.64
C GLY A 493 -26.11 7.75 -17.43
N GLU A 494 -26.57 7.45 -16.20
CA GLU A 494 -27.98 7.60 -15.83
C GLU A 494 -28.34 9.07 -15.71
N GLU A 495 -29.55 9.43 -16.13
CA GLU A 495 -30.04 10.81 -16.13
C GLU A 495 -31.27 10.94 -15.24
N THR A 496 -31.23 11.91 -14.33
CA THR A 496 -32.37 12.38 -13.55
C THR A 496 -32.74 13.79 -14.01
N LYS A 497 -33.96 13.97 -14.48
CA LYS A 497 -34.47 15.26 -15.01
C LYS A 497 -35.29 15.98 -13.97
N ASP A 498 -35.53 17.27 -14.24
CA ASP A 498 -36.40 18.15 -13.44
C ASP A 498 -35.98 18.30 -11.98
N VAL A 499 -34.67 18.15 -11.67
CA VAL A 499 -34.10 18.31 -10.35
C VAL A 499 -33.97 19.79 -9.98
N SER A 500 -34.48 20.21 -8.82
CA SER A 500 -34.24 21.59 -8.34
C SER A 500 -32.79 21.73 -7.84
N PHE A 501 -32.31 22.99 -7.81
CA PHE A 501 -30.97 23.26 -7.27
C PHE A 501 -30.84 22.80 -5.80
N GLU A 502 -31.87 23.08 -5.03
CA GLU A 502 -31.93 22.70 -3.60
C GLU A 502 -31.86 21.18 -3.40
N GLU A 503 -32.67 20.43 -4.20
CA GLU A 503 -32.65 18.96 -4.18
C GLU A 503 -31.29 18.41 -4.60
N PHE A 504 -30.67 19.00 -5.62
CA PHE A 504 -29.32 18.59 -6.06
C PHE A 504 -28.31 18.74 -4.94
N ILE A 505 -28.26 19.91 -4.28
CA ILE A 505 -27.31 20.16 -3.19
C ILE A 505 -27.62 19.29 -1.96
N GLU A 506 -28.90 19.08 -1.62
CA GLU A 506 -29.28 18.20 -0.51
C GLU A 506 -28.78 16.77 -0.71
N LYS A 507 -28.96 16.20 -1.90
CA LYS A 507 -28.46 14.87 -2.24
C LYS A 507 -26.94 14.79 -2.21
N LEU A 508 -26.24 15.81 -2.76
CA LEU A 508 -24.78 15.88 -2.66
C LEU A 508 -24.30 15.94 -1.19
N ASN A 509 -24.99 16.72 -0.34
CA ASN A 509 -24.67 16.78 1.09
C ASN A 509 -24.86 15.41 1.76
N GLN A 510 -25.96 14.73 1.47
CA GLN A 510 -26.22 13.38 2.00
C GLN A 510 -25.12 12.39 1.59
N GLU A 511 -24.71 12.38 0.31
CA GLU A 511 -23.64 11.51 -0.21
C GLU A 511 -22.29 11.85 0.42
N ARG A 512 -21.94 13.13 0.52
CA ARG A 512 -20.70 13.59 1.13
C ARG A 512 -20.62 13.24 2.62
N ASP A 513 -21.66 13.56 3.38
CA ASP A 513 -21.66 13.45 4.84
C ASP A 513 -21.73 11.99 5.31
N SER A 514 -22.43 11.15 4.58
CA SER A 514 -22.45 9.69 4.81
C SER A 514 -21.20 8.98 4.26
N LYS A 515 -20.33 9.67 3.51
CA LYS A 515 -19.19 9.09 2.77
C LYS A 515 -19.61 7.92 1.87
N ALA A 516 -20.78 8.03 1.25
CA ALA A 516 -21.32 7.00 0.38
C ALA A 516 -20.31 6.61 -0.72
N LEU A 517 -20.19 5.31 -0.97
CA LEU A 517 -19.30 4.78 -2.01
C LEU A 517 -19.93 4.83 -3.41
N GLU A 518 -21.24 4.91 -3.46
CA GLU A 518 -22.05 4.93 -4.68
C GLU A 518 -22.80 6.28 -4.83
N SER A 519 -23.17 6.58 -6.06
CA SER A 519 -23.92 7.79 -6.40
C SER A 519 -25.35 7.75 -5.86
N VAL A 520 -25.88 8.89 -5.43
CA VAL A 520 -27.27 9.06 -4.99
C VAL A 520 -28.23 9.44 -6.13
N PHE A 521 -27.74 9.66 -7.35
CA PHE A 521 -28.50 9.93 -8.57
C PHE A 521 -28.40 8.79 -9.56
#